data_46642a4615dcfe3bdf809b48ee830fd0
#
_entry.id   46642a4615dcfe3bdf809b48ee830fd0
#
_cell.length_a   1.000
_cell.length_b   1.000
_cell.length_c   1.000
_cell.angle_alpha   90.00
_cell.angle_beta   90.00
_cell.angle_gamma   90.00
#
_symmetry.space_group_name_H-M   'P 1'
#
loop_
_entity.id
_entity.type
_entity.pdbx_description
1 polymer ?
#
loop_
_entity_poly.entity_id
_entity_poly.type
_entity_poly.pdbx_seq_one_letter_code
_entity_poly.pdbx_strand_id
1 'polypeptide(L)'
;MNQGILALVTSTGCAAASALQSLTDAMHIPHLFIQRKGDGVPRTACTLNPSPDGESYTLAARPPVRINDVLLTLVSELHWQKFIIFYESDYDIRGLQTFMDQSSRLGLDVSLQRVDRNISRVFTDLFNTMRTEELNRYRDTLRRAVLLMSPRGAQVFIHQACVILHT
;
A
#
# COMPACT_ATOMS: atom_id res chain seq x y z
N MET A 1 6.17 -26.42 35.72
CA MET A 1 6.36 -26.72 34.29
C MET A 1 7.01 -25.50 33.64
N ASN A 2 8.28 -25.58 33.24
CA ASN A 2 8.91 -24.53 32.46
C ASN A 2 8.33 -24.61 31.05
N GLN A 3 7.37 -23.74 30.74
CA GLN A 3 6.88 -23.58 29.38
C GLN A 3 7.93 -22.76 28.63
N GLY A 4 8.80 -23.44 27.89
CA GLY A 4 9.72 -22.76 26.96
C GLY A 4 9.02 -22.23 25.72
N ILE A 5 9.62 -21.26 25.03
CA ILE A 5 9.17 -20.79 23.73
C ILE A 5 9.40 -21.90 22.70
N LEU A 6 8.36 -22.38 22.06
CA LEU A 6 8.42 -23.45 21.05
C LEU A 6 8.75 -22.90 19.65
N ALA A 7 8.25 -21.73 19.32
CA ALA A 7 8.49 -21.04 18.06
C ALA A 7 8.19 -19.55 18.19
N LEU A 8 8.82 -18.74 17.35
CA LEU A 8 8.57 -17.30 17.26
C LEU A 8 7.95 -16.97 15.89
N VAL A 9 6.85 -16.23 15.89
CA VAL A 9 6.25 -15.67 14.66
C VAL A 9 6.31 -14.16 14.74
N THR A 10 6.93 -13.53 13.74
CA THR A 10 7.06 -12.07 13.70
C THR A 10 6.59 -11.48 12.38
N SER A 11 6.02 -10.29 12.44
CA SER A 11 5.65 -9.51 11.26
C SER A 11 6.28 -8.13 11.35
N THR A 12 7.46 -7.97 10.78
CA THR A 12 8.32 -6.79 10.95
C THR A 12 9.04 -6.38 9.66
N GLY A 13 9.80 -5.28 9.72
CA GLY A 13 10.77 -4.89 8.68
C GLY A 13 12.09 -5.65 8.82
N CYS A 14 12.98 -5.51 7.82
CA CYS A 14 14.24 -6.25 7.74
C CYS A 14 15.17 -6.06 8.95
N ALA A 15 15.31 -4.83 9.46
CA ALA A 15 16.22 -4.53 10.57
C ALA A 15 15.82 -5.28 11.86
N ALA A 16 14.53 -5.25 12.21
CA ALA A 16 14.04 -5.98 13.38
C ALA A 16 14.12 -7.50 13.17
N ALA A 17 13.86 -7.99 11.96
CA ALA A 17 13.96 -9.40 11.62
C ALA A 17 15.38 -9.94 11.77
N SER A 18 16.41 -9.20 11.33
CA SER A 18 17.82 -9.60 11.49
C SER A 18 18.24 -9.68 12.95
N ALA A 19 17.79 -8.73 13.79
CA ALA A 19 18.09 -8.77 15.22
C ALA A 19 17.42 -9.96 15.91
N LEU A 20 16.16 -10.24 15.58
CA LEU A 20 15.43 -11.40 16.11
C LEU A 20 15.99 -12.73 15.60
N GLN A 21 16.43 -12.77 14.34
CA GLN A 21 17.10 -13.95 13.79
C GLN A 21 18.34 -14.32 14.59
N SER A 22 19.23 -13.37 14.86
CA SER A 22 20.44 -13.65 15.64
C SER A 22 20.13 -14.23 17.03
N LEU A 23 19.04 -13.78 17.65
CA LEU A 23 18.59 -14.29 18.93
C LEU A 23 17.99 -15.70 18.81
N THR A 24 17.13 -15.93 17.81
CA THR A 24 16.48 -17.23 17.62
C THR A 24 17.46 -18.31 17.16
N ASP A 25 18.44 -17.95 16.33
CA ASP A 25 19.52 -18.86 15.93
C ASP A 25 20.37 -19.25 17.14
N ALA A 26 20.76 -18.30 18.00
CA ALA A 26 21.51 -18.59 19.21
C ALA A 26 20.75 -19.47 20.24
N MET A 27 19.43 -19.40 20.24
CA MET A 27 18.55 -20.17 21.12
C MET A 27 18.00 -21.45 20.48
N HIS A 28 18.29 -21.71 19.22
CA HIS A 28 17.73 -22.82 18.41
C HIS A 28 16.20 -22.82 18.38
N ILE A 29 15.59 -21.64 18.32
CA ILE A 29 14.13 -21.46 18.30
C ILE A 29 13.68 -21.27 16.86
N PRO A 30 12.76 -22.11 16.34
CA PRO A 30 12.16 -21.88 15.03
C PRO A 30 11.52 -20.50 14.94
N HIS A 31 11.88 -19.73 13.92
CA HIS A 31 11.37 -18.38 13.70
C HIS A 31 10.71 -18.26 12.31
N LEU A 32 9.42 -17.97 12.29
CA LEU A 32 8.68 -17.62 11.08
C LEU A 32 8.62 -16.09 10.96
N PHE A 33 9.41 -15.56 10.05
CA PHE A 33 9.44 -14.14 9.76
C PHE A 33 8.53 -13.79 8.59
N ILE A 34 7.50 -13.00 8.84
CA ILE A 34 6.60 -12.45 7.82
C ILE A 34 7.07 -11.03 7.48
N GLN A 35 7.67 -10.89 6.31
CA GLN A 35 8.20 -9.58 5.89
C GLN A 35 7.08 -8.57 5.70
N ARG A 36 7.14 -7.47 6.47
CA ARG A 36 6.23 -6.34 6.37
C ARG A 36 6.91 -5.14 5.74
N LYS A 37 6.26 -4.49 4.80
CA LYS A 37 6.68 -3.21 4.25
C LYS A 37 5.47 -2.30 4.05
N GLY A 38 5.58 -1.05 4.54
CA GLY A 38 4.48 -0.09 4.54
C GLY A 38 4.41 0.84 3.32
N ASP A 39 5.39 0.79 2.43
CA ASP A 39 5.65 1.90 1.49
C ASP A 39 5.11 1.67 0.07
N GLY A 40 4.29 0.64 -0.17
CA GLY A 40 3.73 0.36 -1.51
C GLY A 40 4.76 -0.08 -2.59
N VAL A 41 6.05 -0.03 -2.29
CA VAL A 41 7.13 -0.46 -3.19
C VAL A 41 7.27 -1.99 -3.17
N PRO A 42 7.61 -2.65 -4.30
CA PRO A 42 7.87 -4.09 -4.31
C PRO A 42 8.85 -4.51 -3.21
N ARG A 43 8.53 -5.59 -2.50
CA ARG A 43 9.37 -6.10 -1.42
C ARG A 43 10.60 -6.80 -1.99
N THR A 44 11.78 -6.29 -1.69
CA THR A 44 13.04 -7.01 -1.89
C THR A 44 13.26 -7.98 -0.72
N ALA A 45 13.93 -9.10 -0.96
CA ALA A 45 14.32 -10.01 0.13
C ALA A 45 15.18 -9.28 1.16
N CYS A 46 14.89 -9.52 2.45
CA CYS A 46 15.81 -9.08 3.50
C CYS A 46 17.12 -9.88 3.39
N THR A 47 18.24 -9.18 3.50
CA THR A 47 19.51 -9.85 3.71
C THR A 47 19.55 -10.29 5.19
N LEU A 48 19.36 -11.56 5.43
CA LEU A 48 19.47 -12.15 6.76
C LEU A 48 20.94 -12.47 7.06
N ASN A 49 21.31 -12.44 8.33
CA ASN A 49 22.67 -12.76 8.77
C ASN A 49 22.98 -14.24 8.49
N PRO A 50 24.18 -14.59 8.02
CA PRO A 50 24.57 -16.01 7.94
C PRO A 50 24.60 -16.60 9.35
N SER A 51 24.03 -17.80 9.51
CA SER A 51 24.09 -18.50 10.78
C SER A 51 25.55 -18.95 11.05
N PRO A 52 26.05 -18.82 12.30
CA PRO A 52 27.38 -19.27 12.65
C PRO A 52 27.59 -20.78 12.42
N ASP A 53 26.53 -21.56 12.57
CA ASP A 53 26.57 -23.04 12.46
C ASP A 53 26.15 -23.51 11.06
N GLY A 54 25.88 -22.62 10.14
CA GLY A 54 25.38 -22.96 8.81
C GLY A 54 23.91 -23.41 8.75
N GLU A 55 23.26 -23.55 9.89
CA GLU A 55 21.84 -23.89 10.01
C GLU A 55 20.99 -22.64 10.24
N SER A 56 19.94 -22.47 9.46
CA SER A 56 19.03 -21.33 9.64
C SER A 56 17.75 -21.78 10.31
N TYR A 57 17.47 -21.22 11.47
CA TYR A 57 16.22 -21.44 12.21
C TYR A 57 15.12 -20.47 11.78
N THR A 58 15.43 -19.50 10.89
CA THR A 58 14.48 -18.51 10.41
C THR A 58 13.97 -18.84 9.01
N LEU A 59 12.67 -19.04 8.89
CA LEU A 59 11.95 -19.11 7.62
C LEU A 59 11.33 -17.76 7.29
N ALA A 60 11.84 -17.10 6.24
CA ALA A 60 11.30 -15.83 5.78
C ALA A 60 10.16 -16.05 4.77
N ALA A 61 8.96 -15.65 5.15
CA ALA A 61 7.79 -15.66 4.30
C ALA A 61 7.49 -14.25 3.75
N ARG A 62 7.27 -14.18 2.45
CA ARG A 62 6.81 -12.97 1.76
C ARG A 62 5.47 -13.28 1.10
N PRO A 63 4.36 -13.09 1.81
CA PRO A 63 3.05 -13.34 1.23
C PRO A 63 2.88 -12.51 -0.03
N PRO A 64 2.34 -13.07 -1.13
CA PRO A 64 2.02 -12.28 -2.31
C PRO A 64 1.00 -11.22 -1.92
N VAL A 65 1.31 -9.94 -2.21
CA VAL A 65 0.35 -8.86 -1.99
C VAL A 65 -0.49 -8.73 -3.24
N ARG A 66 -1.71 -9.18 -3.17
CA ARG A 66 -2.74 -9.02 -4.20
C ARG A 66 -3.57 -7.77 -3.89
N ILE A 67 -2.90 -6.62 -3.84
CA ILE A 67 -3.55 -5.35 -3.47
C ILE A 67 -4.69 -4.99 -4.44
N ASN A 68 -4.53 -5.34 -5.72
CA ASN A 68 -5.57 -5.12 -6.73
C ASN A 68 -6.81 -5.95 -6.44
N ASP A 69 -6.65 -7.24 -6.09
CA ASP A 69 -7.78 -8.11 -5.75
C ASP A 69 -8.50 -7.59 -4.50
N VAL A 70 -7.75 -7.13 -3.50
CA VAL A 70 -8.31 -6.54 -2.28
C VAL A 70 -9.08 -5.25 -2.59
N LEU A 71 -8.52 -4.38 -3.42
CA LEU A 71 -9.19 -3.14 -3.83
C LEU A 71 -10.45 -3.42 -4.63
N LEU A 72 -10.41 -4.36 -5.58
CA LEU A 72 -11.58 -4.75 -6.37
C LEU A 72 -12.69 -5.35 -5.48
N THR A 73 -12.32 -6.21 -4.54
CA THR A 73 -13.28 -6.74 -3.57
C THR A 73 -13.89 -5.62 -2.73
N LEU A 74 -13.05 -4.71 -2.22
CA LEU A 74 -13.51 -3.60 -1.40
C LEU A 74 -14.49 -2.68 -2.15
N VAL A 75 -14.16 -2.27 -3.37
CA VAL A 75 -15.04 -1.38 -4.16
C VAL A 75 -16.33 -2.09 -4.58
N SER A 76 -16.29 -3.40 -4.80
CA SER A 76 -17.48 -4.21 -5.07
C SER A 76 -18.40 -4.29 -3.85
N GLU A 77 -17.87 -4.60 -2.67
CA GLU A 77 -18.61 -4.65 -1.41
C GLU A 77 -19.23 -3.29 -1.04
N LEU A 78 -18.51 -2.21 -1.32
CA LEU A 78 -18.99 -0.85 -1.11
C LEU A 78 -19.93 -0.35 -2.23
N HIS A 79 -20.19 -1.16 -3.25
CA HIS A 79 -21.00 -0.81 -4.42
C HIS A 79 -20.52 0.47 -5.12
N TRP A 80 -19.21 0.67 -5.18
CA TRP A 80 -18.63 1.80 -5.89
C TRP A 80 -18.56 1.51 -7.38
N GLN A 81 -19.21 2.34 -8.18
CA GLN A 81 -19.15 2.25 -9.64
C GLN A 81 -18.21 3.31 -10.24
N LYS A 82 -18.10 4.45 -9.56
CA LYS A 82 -17.23 5.57 -9.98
C LYS A 82 -16.37 6.02 -8.81
N PHE A 83 -15.07 6.15 -9.02
CA PHE A 83 -14.13 6.65 -8.02
C PHE A 83 -12.82 7.09 -8.65
N ILE A 84 -12.04 7.85 -7.90
CA ILE A 84 -10.71 8.31 -8.30
C ILE A 84 -9.64 7.65 -7.45
N ILE A 85 -8.51 7.33 -8.07
CA ILE A 85 -7.32 6.86 -7.38
C ILE A 85 -6.26 7.95 -7.44
N PHE A 86 -5.84 8.44 -6.27
CA PHE A 86 -4.68 9.31 -6.13
C PHE A 86 -3.46 8.47 -5.79
N TYR A 87 -2.36 8.65 -6.52
CA TYR A 87 -1.16 7.86 -6.30
C TYR A 87 0.10 8.71 -6.34
N GLU A 88 1.08 8.38 -5.47
CA GLU A 88 2.41 9.00 -5.50
C GLU A 88 3.24 8.46 -6.67
N SER A 89 4.20 9.26 -7.13
CA SER A 89 5.08 8.93 -8.27
C SER A 89 5.90 7.67 -8.06
N ASP A 90 6.16 7.31 -6.81
CA ASP A 90 6.96 6.14 -6.45
C ASP A 90 6.13 4.85 -6.35
N TYR A 91 4.82 4.95 -6.62
CA TYR A 91 3.93 3.78 -6.61
C TYR A 91 4.08 2.95 -7.88
N ASP A 92 3.91 1.62 -7.78
CA ASP A 92 4.05 0.70 -8.91
C ASP A 92 2.97 0.92 -9.97
N ILE A 93 3.35 1.63 -11.05
CA ILE A 93 2.46 1.94 -12.19
C ILE A 93 1.96 0.67 -12.90
N ARG A 94 2.75 -0.43 -12.92
CA ARG A 94 2.33 -1.68 -13.57
C ARG A 94 1.16 -2.31 -12.83
N GLY A 95 1.21 -2.29 -11.50
CA GLY A 95 0.10 -2.75 -10.67
C GLY A 95 -1.17 -1.93 -10.92
N LEU A 96 -1.05 -0.61 -11.03
CA LEU A 96 -2.17 0.27 -11.36
C LEU A 96 -2.77 0.00 -12.74
N GLN A 97 -1.95 -0.22 -13.75
CA GLN A 97 -2.44 -0.53 -15.10
C GLN A 97 -3.22 -1.84 -15.13
N THR A 98 -2.71 -2.88 -14.47
CA THR A 98 -3.42 -4.14 -14.30
C THR A 98 -4.76 -3.96 -13.58
N PHE A 99 -4.78 -3.11 -12.55
CA PHE A 99 -6.01 -2.76 -11.84
C PHE A 99 -7.03 -2.06 -12.75
N MET A 100 -6.58 -1.11 -13.57
CA MET A 100 -7.45 -0.39 -14.52
C MET A 100 -8.07 -1.34 -15.54
N ASP A 101 -7.29 -2.27 -16.09
CA ASP A 101 -7.77 -3.27 -17.03
C ASP A 101 -8.83 -4.19 -16.39
N GLN A 102 -8.60 -4.61 -15.17
CA GLN A 102 -9.56 -5.43 -14.41
C GLN A 102 -10.83 -4.65 -14.07
N SER A 103 -10.69 -3.40 -13.64
CA SER A 103 -11.81 -2.50 -13.31
C SER A 103 -12.70 -2.24 -14.53
N SER A 104 -12.08 -1.99 -15.69
CA SER A 104 -12.80 -1.79 -16.96
C SER A 104 -13.63 -3.01 -17.35
N ARG A 105 -13.11 -4.22 -17.17
CA ARG A 105 -13.85 -5.47 -17.42
C ARG A 105 -15.05 -5.65 -16.52
N LEU A 106 -15.01 -5.09 -15.31
CA LEU A 106 -16.09 -5.09 -14.34
C LEU A 106 -17.09 -3.93 -14.54
N GLY A 107 -16.87 -3.08 -15.54
CA GLY A 107 -17.70 -1.91 -15.80
C GLY A 107 -17.55 -0.78 -14.80
N LEU A 108 -16.42 -0.72 -14.07
CA LEU A 108 -16.12 0.34 -13.13
C LEU A 108 -15.49 1.53 -13.86
N ASP A 109 -15.95 2.73 -13.54
CA ASP A 109 -15.42 4.01 -14.05
C ASP A 109 -14.38 4.54 -13.05
N VAL A 110 -13.11 4.34 -13.37
CA VAL A 110 -11.99 4.69 -12.50
C VAL A 110 -11.12 5.74 -13.14
N SER A 111 -10.89 6.83 -12.45
CA SER A 111 -9.95 7.87 -12.86
C SER A 111 -8.66 7.77 -12.06
N LEU A 112 -7.52 8.00 -12.71
CA LEU A 112 -6.21 8.04 -12.07
C LEU A 112 -5.68 9.47 -12.01
N GLN A 113 -5.23 9.89 -10.84
CA GLN A 113 -4.57 11.17 -10.65
C GLN A 113 -3.26 10.99 -9.91
N ARG A 114 -2.18 11.36 -10.57
CA ARG A 114 -0.87 11.41 -9.94
C ARG A 114 -0.80 12.59 -8.99
N VAL A 115 -0.24 12.35 -7.82
CA VAL A 115 -0.01 13.37 -6.80
C VAL A 115 1.48 13.66 -6.73
N ASP A 116 1.85 14.88 -7.07
CA ASP A 116 3.20 15.38 -6.89
C ASP A 116 3.36 16.03 -5.50
N ARG A 117 4.60 16.39 -5.14
CA ARG A 117 4.92 16.96 -3.82
C ARG A 117 4.13 18.24 -3.49
N ASN A 118 3.66 18.95 -4.50
CA ASN A 118 2.83 20.14 -4.31
C ASN A 118 1.34 19.78 -4.52
N ILE A 119 0.71 19.30 -3.47
CA ILE A 119 -0.68 18.80 -3.47
C ILE A 119 -1.68 19.90 -3.82
N SER A 120 -1.45 21.14 -3.36
CA SER A 120 -2.32 22.29 -3.69
C SER A 120 -2.40 22.53 -5.18
N ARG A 121 -1.29 22.33 -5.90
CA ARG A 121 -1.26 22.47 -7.36
C ARG A 121 -2.07 21.39 -8.06
N VAL A 122 -2.04 20.16 -7.54
CA VAL A 122 -2.82 19.05 -8.10
C VAL A 122 -4.30 19.37 -8.12
N PHE A 123 -4.84 19.90 -7.03
CA PHE A 123 -6.26 20.31 -6.98
C PHE A 123 -6.55 21.51 -7.87
N THR A 124 -5.67 22.51 -7.89
CA THR A 124 -5.82 23.69 -8.74
C THR A 124 -5.81 23.31 -10.23
N ASP A 125 -4.87 22.45 -10.64
CA ASP A 125 -4.79 21.99 -12.02
C ASP A 125 -5.99 21.11 -12.37
N LEU A 126 -6.46 20.27 -11.46
CA LEU A 126 -7.64 19.42 -11.64
C LEU A 126 -8.90 20.26 -11.85
N PHE A 127 -9.10 21.31 -11.07
CA PHE A 127 -10.25 22.20 -11.19
C PHE A 127 -10.16 23.20 -12.37
N ASN A 128 -8.96 23.68 -12.70
CA ASN A 128 -8.77 24.62 -13.82
C ASN A 128 -8.83 23.94 -15.19
N THR A 129 -8.52 22.66 -15.28
CA THR A 129 -8.51 21.92 -16.54
C THR A 129 -9.92 21.41 -16.91
N MET A 130 -10.84 21.38 -15.96
CA MET A 130 -12.18 20.85 -16.15
C MET A 130 -13.16 21.93 -16.62
N ARG A 131 -13.91 21.65 -17.70
CA ARG A 131 -15.09 22.44 -18.07
C ARG A 131 -16.20 22.20 -17.05
N THR A 132 -17.10 23.17 -16.91
CA THR A 132 -18.20 23.14 -15.91
C THR A 132 -19.07 21.87 -16.01
N GLU A 133 -19.24 21.32 -17.20
CA GLU A 133 -19.98 20.07 -17.43
C GLU A 133 -19.22 18.83 -16.93
N GLU A 134 -17.89 18.85 -17.05
CA GLU A 134 -17.02 17.80 -16.51
C GLU A 134 -16.94 17.88 -14.99
N LEU A 135 -16.95 19.07 -14.39
CA LEU A 135 -17.00 19.27 -12.95
C LEU A 135 -18.21 18.58 -12.31
N ASN A 136 -19.38 18.66 -12.92
CA ASN A 136 -20.58 17.97 -12.43
C ASN A 136 -20.44 16.44 -12.53
N ARG A 137 -19.82 15.96 -13.59
CA ARG A 137 -19.53 14.53 -13.78
C ARG A 137 -18.47 14.02 -12.81
N TYR A 138 -17.43 14.82 -12.54
CA TYR A 138 -16.38 14.55 -11.58
C TYR A 138 -16.85 14.67 -10.12
N ARG A 139 -17.82 15.50 -9.85
CA ARG A 139 -18.40 15.67 -8.52
C ARG A 139 -18.88 14.34 -7.91
N ASP A 140 -19.43 13.46 -8.73
CA ASP A 140 -19.80 12.12 -8.28
C ASP A 140 -18.60 11.18 -8.17
N THR A 141 -17.58 11.34 -9.00
CA THR A 141 -16.34 10.56 -8.96
C THR A 141 -15.46 10.97 -7.76
N LEU A 142 -15.39 12.26 -7.45
CA LEU A 142 -14.60 12.80 -6.32
C LEU A 142 -15.19 12.48 -4.95
N ARG A 143 -16.43 12.03 -4.86
CA ARG A 143 -17.04 11.59 -3.59
C ARG A 143 -16.38 10.34 -3.03
N ARG A 144 -15.66 9.59 -3.86
CA ARG A 144 -15.05 8.32 -3.51
C ARG A 144 -13.63 8.30 -4.03
N ALA A 145 -12.69 8.25 -3.14
CA ALA A 145 -11.28 8.27 -3.49
C ALA A 145 -10.53 7.13 -2.81
N VAL A 146 -9.58 6.57 -3.55
CA VAL A 146 -8.58 5.62 -3.01
C VAL A 146 -7.23 6.34 -3.02
N LEU A 147 -6.52 6.29 -1.91
CA LEU A 147 -5.20 6.89 -1.76
C LEU A 147 -4.13 5.80 -1.76
N LEU A 148 -3.33 5.75 -2.83
CA LEU A 148 -2.19 4.84 -2.97
C LEU A 148 -0.89 5.63 -2.77
N MET A 149 -0.59 5.90 -1.53
CA MET A 149 0.55 6.72 -1.13
C MET A 149 1.06 6.33 0.25
N SER A 150 2.21 6.90 0.63
CA SER A 150 2.76 6.70 1.96
C SER A 150 1.80 7.22 3.05
N PRO A 151 1.81 6.67 4.27
CA PRO A 151 0.96 7.17 5.36
C PRO A 151 1.14 8.66 5.64
N ARG A 152 2.37 9.15 5.54
CA ARG A 152 2.68 10.58 5.70
C ARG A 152 2.12 11.42 4.54
N GLY A 153 2.26 10.92 3.29
CA GLY A 153 1.69 11.56 2.12
C GLY A 153 0.16 11.64 2.21
N ALA A 154 -0.48 10.56 2.61
CA ALA A 154 -1.93 10.50 2.80
C ALA A 154 -2.42 11.50 3.86
N GLN A 155 -1.72 11.64 4.98
CA GLN A 155 -2.07 12.60 6.03
C GLN A 155 -1.99 14.04 5.52
N VAL A 156 -0.91 14.40 4.83
CA VAL A 156 -0.75 15.74 4.24
C VAL A 156 -1.81 15.99 3.17
N PHE A 157 -2.06 15.00 2.31
CA PHE A 157 -3.07 15.09 1.25
C PHE A 157 -4.47 15.35 1.82
N ILE A 158 -4.90 14.57 2.81
CA ILE A 158 -6.23 14.73 3.42
C ILE A 158 -6.36 16.10 4.08
N HIS A 159 -5.33 16.55 4.81
CA HIS A 159 -5.36 17.87 5.45
C HIS A 159 -5.53 19.00 4.43
N GLN A 160 -4.78 18.97 3.33
CA GLN A 160 -4.87 19.99 2.28
C GLN A 160 -6.20 19.90 1.50
N ALA A 161 -6.67 18.69 1.21
CA ALA A 161 -7.96 18.48 0.57
C ALA A 161 -9.11 19.06 1.40
N CYS A 162 -9.11 18.85 2.72
CA CYS A 162 -10.10 19.42 3.61
C CYS A 162 -10.10 20.96 3.59
N VAL A 163 -8.93 21.56 3.56
CA VAL A 163 -8.82 23.05 3.50
C VAL A 163 -9.41 23.60 2.20
N ILE A 164 -9.12 22.97 1.06
CA ILE A 164 -9.58 23.44 -0.25
C ILE A 164 -11.08 23.22 -0.47
N LEU A 165 -11.66 22.18 0.09
CA LEU A 165 -13.09 21.85 -0.07
C LEU A 165 -14.00 22.66 0.86
N HIS A 166 -13.44 23.35 1.86
CA HIS A 166 -14.16 24.22 2.78
C HIS A 166 -14.08 25.72 2.46
N THR A 167 -13.30 26.09 1.44
CA THR A 167 -13.26 27.43 0.85
C THR A 167 -14.11 27.51 -0.42
#